data_3403da6eb1a1680ce06493f47cb5097e
#
_entry.id   3403da6eb1a1680ce06493f47cb5097e
#
_cell.length_a   1.000
_cell.length_b   1.000
_cell.length_c   1.000
_cell.angle_alpha   90.00
_cell.angle_beta   90.00
_cell.angle_gamma   90.00
#
_symmetry.space_group_name_H-M   'P 1'
#
loop_
_entity.id
_entity.type
_entity.pdbx_description
1 polymer ?
#
loop_
_entity_poly.entity_id
_entity_poly.type
_entity_poly.pdbx_seq_one_letter_code
_entity_poly.pdbx_strand_id
1 'polypeptide(L)'
;KYKKELLREVIKKNITLIDYENIRDNSDRRCLGFGRFAGIVGCYNTLNLYLKLQNKLSLPRAFEINNYDKIKALINKQSFKKLKILLTGRGRAAKGSLEVLEYANIKQVSLKDYLNNRYEDAVFCNITTSEYVERKDGKDFSSQDFISNPHEYRSKIKKYLLNTDMLLTSHYWDPKSP
;
A
#
# COMPACT_ATOMS: atom_id res chain seq x y z
N LYS A 1 -16.95 -15.82 -12.18
CA LYS A 1 -18.30 -15.82 -12.81
C LYS A 1 -18.42 -14.85 -14.00
N TYR A 2 -17.78 -13.70 -14.00
CA TYR A 2 -17.91 -12.66 -15.06
C TYR A 2 -17.05 -12.92 -16.31
N LYS A 3 -16.15 -13.91 -16.30
CA LYS A 3 -15.34 -14.30 -17.46
C LYS A 3 -15.73 -15.68 -18.00
N LYS A 4 -17.01 -16.02 -17.92
CA LYS A 4 -17.54 -17.33 -18.34
C LYS A 4 -17.27 -17.63 -19.81
N GLU A 5 -17.38 -16.62 -20.68
CA GLU A 5 -17.14 -16.79 -22.12
C GLU A 5 -15.68 -17.05 -22.45
N LEU A 6 -14.75 -16.34 -21.78
CA LEU A 6 -13.33 -16.62 -21.91
C LEU A 6 -13.01 -18.09 -21.53
N LEU A 7 -13.57 -18.56 -20.41
CA LEU A 7 -13.37 -19.95 -19.99
C LEU A 7 -13.93 -20.94 -21.02
N ARG A 8 -15.10 -20.66 -21.62
CA ARG A 8 -15.66 -21.50 -22.68
C ARG A 8 -14.75 -21.58 -23.91
N GLU A 9 -14.17 -20.45 -24.34
CA GLU A 9 -13.25 -20.45 -25.48
C GLU A 9 -11.93 -21.18 -25.17
N VAL A 10 -11.41 -21.06 -23.95
CA VAL A 10 -10.25 -21.83 -23.47
C VAL A 10 -10.52 -23.33 -23.57
N ILE A 11 -11.67 -23.80 -23.07
CA ILE A 11 -12.08 -25.22 -23.12
C ILE A 11 -12.27 -25.65 -24.57
N LYS A 12 -13.01 -24.91 -25.38
CA LYS A 12 -13.26 -25.20 -26.78
C LYS A 12 -12.01 -25.37 -27.62
N LYS A 13 -10.99 -24.53 -27.32
CA LYS A 13 -9.71 -24.60 -28.03
C LYS A 13 -8.68 -25.53 -27.38
N ASN A 14 -9.10 -26.33 -26.40
CA ASN A 14 -8.25 -27.25 -25.66
C ASN A 14 -6.94 -26.64 -25.18
N ILE A 15 -7.03 -25.40 -24.66
CA ILE A 15 -5.87 -24.64 -24.14
C ILE A 15 -5.61 -25.07 -22.68
N THR A 16 -4.38 -25.43 -22.36
CA THR A 16 -3.96 -25.61 -20.98
C THR A 16 -3.75 -24.25 -20.32
N LEU A 17 -4.59 -23.91 -19.34
CA LEU A 17 -4.52 -22.68 -18.58
C LEU A 17 -4.01 -22.98 -17.17
N ILE A 18 -2.89 -22.36 -16.80
CA ILE A 18 -2.30 -22.48 -15.45
C ILE A 18 -2.47 -21.15 -14.73
N ASP A 19 -3.33 -21.14 -13.69
CA ASP A 19 -3.46 -19.99 -12.81
C ASP A 19 -2.40 -20.06 -11.70
N TYR A 20 -1.27 -19.40 -11.93
CA TYR A 20 -0.17 -19.36 -10.97
C TYR A 20 -0.52 -18.62 -9.66
N GLU A 21 -1.56 -17.78 -9.63
CA GLU A 21 -2.03 -17.14 -8.41
C GLU A 21 -2.69 -18.12 -7.43
N ASN A 22 -3.12 -19.28 -7.92
CA ASN A 22 -3.68 -20.36 -7.10
C ASN A 22 -2.63 -21.35 -6.59
N ILE A 23 -1.35 -21.17 -6.92
CA ILE A 23 -0.28 -21.99 -6.36
C ILE A 23 -0.09 -21.63 -4.89
N ARG A 24 -0.26 -22.64 -4.01
CA ARG A 24 -0.20 -22.49 -2.55
C ARG A 24 0.86 -23.41 -1.95
N ASP A 25 1.40 -23.00 -0.81
CA ASP A 25 2.29 -23.82 -0.01
C ASP A 25 1.51 -24.81 0.89
N ASN A 26 2.22 -25.65 1.63
CA ASN A 26 1.64 -26.63 2.54
C ASN A 26 0.79 -26.01 3.67
N SER A 27 0.88 -24.71 3.89
CA SER A 27 0.08 -23.95 4.85
C SER A 27 -1.06 -23.16 4.19
N ASP A 28 -1.47 -23.55 2.97
CA ASP A 28 -2.50 -22.88 2.15
C ASP A 28 -2.22 -21.40 1.85
N ARG A 29 -0.97 -20.95 1.95
CA ARG A 29 -0.59 -19.57 1.64
C ARG A 29 -0.25 -19.47 0.15
N ARG A 30 -0.74 -18.42 -0.50
CA ARG A 30 -0.42 -18.12 -1.90
C ARG A 30 1.09 -17.91 -2.07
N CYS A 31 1.75 -18.73 -2.90
CA CYS A 31 3.18 -18.66 -3.17
C CYS A 31 3.53 -17.45 -4.02
N LEU A 32 2.75 -17.18 -5.06
CA LEU A 32 2.99 -16.11 -6.01
C LEU A 32 1.99 -14.97 -5.83
N GLY A 33 2.42 -13.76 -6.06
CA GLY A 33 1.56 -12.57 -5.99
C GLY A 33 2.34 -11.27 -6.11
N PHE A 34 1.74 -10.28 -6.74
CA PHE A 34 2.35 -8.98 -7.05
C PHE A 34 2.36 -7.98 -5.89
N GLY A 35 1.87 -8.35 -4.71
CA GLY A 35 1.68 -7.39 -3.60
C GLY A 35 2.92 -6.53 -3.31
N ARG A 36 4.11 -7.13 -3.19
CA ARG A 36 5.34 -6.37 -2.96
C ARG A 36 5.62 -5.37 -4.08
N PHE A 37 5.53 -5.80 -5.33
CA PHE A 37 5.78 -4.91 -6.48
C PHE A 37 4.70 -3.84 -6.63
N ALA A 38 3.44 -4.14 -6.29
CA ALA A 38 2.39 -3.13 -6.24
C ALA A 38 2.74 -2.01 -5.25
N GLY A 39 3.27 -2.36 -4.08
CA GLY A 39 3.75 -1.38 -3.10
C GLY A 39 4.93 -0.55 -3.61
N ILE A 40 5.94 -1.21 -4.22
CA ILE A 40 7.09 -0.54 -4.81
C ILE A 40 6.65 0.48 -5.88
N VAL A 41 5.88 0.03 -6.86
CA VAL A 41 5.43 0.87 -7.97
C VAL A 41 4.49 1.98 -7.49
N GLY A 42 3.56 1.66 -6.61
CA GLY A 42 2.63 2.64 -6.03
C GLY A 42 3.36 3.74 -5.28
N CYS A 43 4.25 3.38 -4.36
CA CYS A 43 5.01 4.35 -3.58
C CYS A 43 5.93 5.21 -4.47
N TYR A 44 6.69 4.58 -5.37
CA TYR A 44 7.57 5.29 -6.30
C TYR A 44 6.81 6.31 -7.16
N ASN A 45 5.72 5.89 -7.80
CA ASN A 45 4.93 6.78 -8.65
C ASN A 45 4.28 7.93 -7.85
N THR A 46 3.92 7.67 -6.60
CA THR A 46 3.34 8.70 -5.72
C THR A 46 4.40 9.73 -5.32
N LEU A 47 5.61 9.31 -4.95
CA LEU A 47 6.73 10.21 -4.70
C LEU A 47 7.13 11.00 -5.95
N ASN A 48 7.13 10.37 -7.13
CA ASN A 48 7.36 11.04 -8.41
C ASN A 48 6.29 12.12 -8.68
N LEU A 49 5.01 11.81 -8.41
CA LEU A 49 3.93 12.79 -8.52
C LEU A 49 4.16 13.98 -7.58
N TYR A 50 4.59 13.74 -6.34
CA TYR A 50 4.93 14.81 -5.41
C TYR A 50 6.04 15.73 -5.97
N LEU A 51 7.13 15.16 -6.50
CA LEU A 51 8.20 15.94 -7.12
C LEU A 51 7.68 16.80 -8.28
N LYS A 52 6.83 16.24 -9.11
CA LYS A 52 6.19 16.95 -10.22
C LYS A 52 5.33 18.11 -9.75
N LEU A 53 4.51 17.91 -8.71
CA LEU A 53 3.66 18.95 -8.12
C LEU A 53 4.48 20.08 -7.47
N GLN A 54 5.70 19.79 -7.03
CA GLN A 54 6.63 20.80 -6.50
C GLN A 54 7.45 21.52 -7.61
N ASN A 55 7.05 21.38 -8.88
CA ASN A 55 7.76 21.91 -10.04
C ASN A 55 9.23 21.46 -10.13
N LYS A 56 9.54 20.27 -9.59
CA LYS A 56 10.82 19.60 -9.70
C LYS A 56 10.84 18.68 -10.90
N LEU A 57 12.03 18.16 -11.22
CA LEU A 57 12.21 17.21 -12.30
C LEU A 57 11.30 15.99 -12.13
N SER A 58 10.50 15.67 -13.15
CA SER A 58 9.69 14.45 -13.20
C SER A 58 10.59 13.26 -13.50
N LEU A 59 10.54 12.24 -12.64
CA LEU A 59 11.21 10.97 -12.88
C LEU A 59 10.41 10.15 -13.90
N PRO A 60 11.06 9.20 -14.62
CA PRO A 60 10.36 8.23 -15.46
C PRO A 60 9.30 7.46 -14.62
N ARG A 61 8.20 7.09 -15.22
CA ARG A 61 7.21 6.22 -14.55
C ARG A 61 7.79 4.82 -14.34
N ALA A 62 7.34 4.12 -13.29
CA ALA A 62 7.91 2.81 -12.95
C ALA A 62 7.91 1.80 -14.11
N PHE A 63 6.90 1.82 -14.99
CA PHE A 63 6.83 0.92 -16.15
C PHE A 63 7.83 1.25 -17.26
N GLU A 64 8.40 2.46 -17.27
CA GLU A 64 9.45 2.89 -18.21
C GLU A 64 10.85 2.47 -17.74
N ILE A 65 10.96 1.90 -16.53
CA ILE A 65 12.23 1.54 -15.91
C ILE A 65 12.42 0.02 -15.97
N ASN A 66 13.53 -0.40 -16.56
CA ASN A 66 13.78 -1.81 -16.89
C ASN A 66 14.05 -2.72 -15.69
N ASN A 67 14.45 -2.17 -14.52
CA ASN A 67 14.74 -2.96 -13.34
C ASN A 67 14.61 -2.16 -12.04
N TYR A 68 14.54 -2.88 -10.94
CA TYR A 68 14.32 -2.31 -9.61
C TYR A 68 15.51 -1.50 -9.08
N ASP A 69 16.74 -1.85 -9.44
CA ASP A 69 17.92 -1.12 -8.95
C ASP A 69 18.00 0.30 -9.54
N LYS A 70 17.49 0.48 -10.76
CA LYS A 70 17.32 1.82 -11.33
C LYS A 70 16.27 2.65 -10.58
N ILE A 71 15.17 2.03 -10.14
CA ILE A 71 14.17 2.70 -9.28
C ILE A 71 14.83 3.20 -8.00
N LYS A 72 15.59 2.33 -7.31
CA LYS A 72 16.35 2.69 -6.10
C LYS A 72 17.29 3.86 -6.34
N ALA A 73 18.11 3.77 -7.40
CA ALA A 73 19.08 4.80 -7.72
C ALA A 73 18.44 6.15 -8.06
N LEU A 74 17.30 6.14 -8.73
CA LEU A 74 16.56 7.36 -9.07
C LEU A 74 15.97 8.02 -7.82
N ILE A 75 15.32 7.24 -6.98
CA ILE A 75 14.62 7.78 -5.79
C ILE A 75 15.62 8.22 -4.70
N ASN A 76 16.74 7.52 -4.53
CA ASN A 76 17.76 7.85 -3.55
C ASN A 76 18.41 9.21 -3.79
N LYS A 77 18.45 9.66 -5.05
CA LYS A 77 19.00 10.98 -5.43
C LYS A 77 18.05 12.14 -5.17
N GLN A 78 16.81 11.86 -4.76
CA GLN A 78 15.81 12.89 -4.53
C GLN A 78 15.83 13.39 -3.10
N SER A 79 15.39 14.62 -2.91
CA SER A 79 15.17 15.21 -1.58
C SER A 79 13.70 15.57 -1.43
N PHE A 80 13.11 15.08 -0.35
CA PHE A 80 11.72 15.32 0.00
C PHE A 80 11.67 16.19 1.26
N LYS A 81 10.98 17.32 1.19
CA LYS A 81 10.88 18.29 2.29
C LYS A 81 9.43 18.56 2.62
N LYS A 82 9.14 18.78 3.91
CA LYS A 82 7.81 19.16 4.41
C LYS A 82 6.71 18.24 3.90
N LEU A 83 6.96 16.92 3.95
CA LEU A 83 6.05 15.88 3.44
C LEU A 83 5.75 14.89 4.55
N LYS A 84 4.49 14.78 4.93
CA LYS A 84 4.00 13.79 5.91
C LYS A 84 3.22 12.71 5.18
N ILE A 85 3.76 11.49 5.21
CA ILE A 85 3.18 10.32 4.52
C ILE A 85 2.54 9.39 5.55
N LEU A 86 1.28 9.05 5.34
CA LEU A 86 0.60 7.99 6.09
C LEU A 86 0.57 6.72 5.24
N LEU A 87 1.21 5.66 5.72
CA LEU A 87 1.17 4.33 5.10
C LEU A 87 0.23 3.45 5.92
N THR A 88 -0.72 2.77 5.27
CA THR A 88 -1.60 1.82 5.95
C THR A 88 -1.28 0.38 5.58
N GLY A 89 -1.42 -0.53 6.56
CA GLY A 89 -1.24 -1.97 6.35
C GLY A 89 0.14 -2.48 6.71
N ARG A 90 0.27 -3.83 6.75
CA ARG A 90 1.52 -4.56 7.08
C ARG A 90 1.78 -5.76 6.15
N GLY A 91 0.99 -5.86 5.09
CA GLY A 91 1.08 -6.93 4.10
C GLY A 91 2.23 -6.75 3.11
N ARG A 92 2.23 -7.56 2.05
CA ARG A 92 3.25 -7.51 0.99
C ARG A 92 3.34 -6.13 0.32
N ALA A 93 2.22 -5.47 0.09
CA ALA A 93 2.20 -4.14 -0.52
C ALA A 93 2.83 -3.09 0.41
N ALA A 94 2.46 -3.08 1.70
CA ALA A 94 3.08 -2.18 2.67
C ALA A 94 4.60 -2.39 2.75
N LYS A 95 5.07 -3.65 2.76
CA LYS A 95 6.52 -3.95 2.74
C LYS A 95 7.21 -3.38 1.50
N GLY A 96 6.60 -3.51 0.31
CA GLY A 96 7.15 -2.90 -0.90
C GLY A 96 7.18 -1.36 -0.85
N SER A 97 6.18 -0.72 -0.26
CA SER A 97 6.18 0.73 -0.03
C SER A 97 7.27 1.14 0.96
N LEU A 98 7.46 0.38 2.05
CA LEU A 98 8.52 0.63 3.05
C LEU A 98 9.91 0.60 2.41
N GLU A 99 10.19 -0.37 1.54
CA GLU A 99 11.46 -0.43 0.81
C GLU A 99 11.75 0.86 0.02
N VAL A 100 10.75 1.42 -0.67
CA VAL A 100 10.93 2.65 -1.44
C VAL A 100 11.11 3.86 -0.53
N LEU A 101 10.37 3.95 0.57
CA LEU A 101 10.52 5.03 1.55
C LEU A 101 11.91 5.01 2.20
N GLU A 102 12.45 3.82 2.48
CA GLU A 102 13.81 3.64 2.98
C GLU A 102 14.86 4.13 1.96
N TYR A 103 14.75 3.72 0.70
CA TYR A 103 15.65 4.22 -0.36
C TYR A 103 15.49 5.71 -0.65
N ALA A 104 14.33 6.28 -0.39
CA ALA A 104 14.09 7.72 -0.47
C ALA A 104 14.66 8.49 0.74
N ASN A 105 15.29 7.80 1.69
CA ASN A 105 15.78 8.35 2.96
C ASN A 105 14.69 9.07 3.77
N ILE A 106 13.44 8.63 3.67
CA ILE A 106 12.31 9.19 4.42
C ILE A 106 12.21 8.46 5.76
N LYS A 107 12.33 9.20 6.85
CA LYS A 107 12.37 8.64 8.21
C LYS A 107 11.00 8.18 8.68
N GLN A 108 10.93 6.97 9.26
CA GLN A 108 9.75 6.54 10.01
C GLN A 108 9.69 7.22 11.37
N VAL A 109 8.51 7.68 11.75
CA VAL A 109 8.23 8.25 13.06
C VAL A 109 7.10 7.51 13.76
N SER A 110 7.03 7.63 15.08
CA SER A 110 5.92 7.07 15.85
C SER A 110 4.60 7.76 15.51
N LEU A 111 3.47 7.09 15.72
CA LEU A 111 2.17 7.70 15.50
C LEU A 111 1.95 8.94 16.38
N LYS A 112 2.44 8.93 17.61
CA LYS A 112 2.39 10.06 18.53
C LYS A 112 3.15 11.26 17.96
N ASP A 113 4.37 11.05 17.50
CA ASP A 113 5.21 12.10 16.92
C ASP A 113 4.65 12.60 15.59
N TYR A 114 4.13 11.67 14.77
CA TYR A 114 3.48 12.01 13.51
C TYR A 114 2.31 12.98 13.69
N LEU A 115 1.51 12.81 14.74
CA LEU A 115 0.36 13.66 14.99
C LEU A 115 0.74 15.01 15.60
N ASN A 116 1.77 15.06 16.46
CA ASN A 116 2.04 16.22 17.30
C ASN A 116 3.19 17.11 16.78
N ASN A 117 4.05 16.59 15.91
CA ASN A 117 5.23 17.31 15.47
C ASN A 117 5.12 17.80 14.03
N ARG A 118 5.83 18.91 13.75
CA ARG A 118 6.10 19.39 12.39
C ARG A 118 7.52 18.99 12.01
N TYR A 119 7.76 18.78 10.73
CA TYR A 119 9.04 18.32 10.21
C TYR A 119 9.45 19.14 8.99
N GLU A 120 10.71 19.52 8.93
CA GLU A 120 11.30 20.14 7.73
C GLU A 120 11.65 19.12 6.67
N ASP A 121 12.06 17.92 7.08
CA ASP A 121 12.27 16.78 6.18
C ASP A 121 10.99 15.94 6.03
N ALA A 122 10.95 15.13 4.98
CA ALA A 122 9.86 14.16 4.82
C ALA A 122 9.91 13.10 5.91
N VAL A 123 8.73 12.73 6.41
CA VAL A 123 8.56 11.63 7.38
C VAL A 123 7.38 10.77 6.99
N PHE A 124 7.39 9.51 7.43
CA PHE A 124 6.21 8.66 7.30
C PHE A 124 5.85 7.99 8.63
N CYS A 125 4.56 7.68 8.77
CA CYS A 125 4.04 6.79 9.81
C CYS A 125 3.34 5.62 9.15
N ASN A 126 3.62 4.39 9.63
CA ASN A 126 2.90 3.20 9.18
C ASN A 126 1.91 2.77 10.27
N ILE A 127 0.62 2.68 9.90
CA ILE A 127 -0.46 2.27 10.79
C ILE A 127 -1.15 1.01 10.29
N THR A 128 -1.67 0.23 11.24
CA THR A 128 -2.43 -1.00 10.97
C THR A 128 -3.92 -0.77 11.16
N THR A 129 -4.74 -1.73 10.73
CA THR A 129 -6.20 -1.61 10.78
C THR A 129 -6.72 -1.28 12.18
N SER A 130 -6.16 -1.86 13.24
CA SER A 130 -6.56 -1.57 14.61
C SER A 130 -6.36 -0.12 15.06
N GLU A 131 -5.49 0.63 14.36
CA GLU A 131 -5.22 2.03 14.68
C GLU A 131 -6.22 2.98 14.02
N TYR A 132 -6.79 2.62 12.86
CA TYR A 132 -7.73 3.47 12.16
C TYR A 132 -9.16 2.94 12.04
N VAL A 133 -9.43 1.75 12.63
CA VAL A 133 -10.77 1.16 12.74
C VAL A 133 -11.05 0.83 14.21
N GLU A 134 -12.28 0.99 14.64
CA GLU A 134 -12.72 0.61 15.99
C GLU A 134 -14.12 -0.01 15.97
N ARG A 135 -14.42 -0.86 16.92
CA ARG A 135 -15.77 -1.39 17.11
C ARG A 135 -16.72 -0.30 17.60
N LYS A 136 -17.96 -0.31 17.09
CA LYS A 136 -19.01 0.64 17.47
C LYS A 136 -19.45 0.49 18.92
N ASP A 137 -19.37 -0.73 19.46
CA ASP A 137 -19.74 -1.07 20.84
C ASP A 137 -18.62 -0.85 21.86
N GLY A 138 -17.46 -0.34 21.44
CA GLY A 138 -16.32 -0.02 22.31
C GLY A 138 -15.46 -1.20 22.73
N LYS A 139 -15.75 -2.43 22.27
CA LYS A 139 -14.89 -3.59 22.51
C LYS A 139 -13.58 -3.51 21.75
N ASP A 140 -12.60 -4.27 22.17
CA ASP A 140 -11.30 -4.35 21.52
C ASP A 140 -11.41 -4.81 20.05
N PHE A 141 -10.47 -4.30 19.24
CA PHE A 141 -10.37 -4.68 17.84
C PHE A 141 -9.90 -6.13 17.69
N SER A 142 -10.64 -6.91 16.89
CA SER A 142 -10.25 -8.24 16.45
C SER A 142 -10.23 -8.29 14.94
N SER A 143 -9.09 -8.67 14.34
CA SER A 143 -8.96 -8.78 12.88
C SER A 143 -9.92 -9.81 12.29
N GLN A 144 -10.13 -10.94 12.97
CA GLN A 144 -11.05 -11.99 12.52
C GLN A 144 -12.51 -11.52 12.57
N ASP A 145 -12.89 -10.85 13.67
CA ASP A 145 -14.24 -10.31 13.81
C ASP A 145 -14.49 -9.16 12.80
N PHE A 146 -13.49 -8.30 12.57
CA PHE A 146 -13.58 -7.23 11.55
C PHE A 146 -13.85 -7.79 10.15
N ILE A 147 -13.19 -8.90 9.76
CA ILE A 147 -13.42 -9.55 8.47
C ILE A 147 -14.81 -10.16 8.38
N SER A 148 -15.30 -10.77 9.46
CA SER A 148 -16.61 -11.43 9.51
C SER A 148 -17.78 -10.45 9.65
N ASN A 149 -17.60 -9.39 10.42
CA ASN A 149 -18.63 -8.43 10.82
C ASN A 149 -18.20 -6.97 10.60
N PRO A 150 -17.81 -6.57 9.37
CA PRO A 150 -17.26 -5.23 9.11
C PRO A 150 -18.26 -4.10 9.45
N HIS A 151 -19.57 -4.38 9.39
CA HIS A 151 -20.63 -3.43 9.73
C HIS A 151 -20.67 -3.04 11.22
N GLU A 152 -20.07 -3.86 12.10
CA GLU A 152 -19.95 -3.54 13.54
C GLU A 152 -18.82 -2.54 13.85
N TYR A 153 -18.08 -2.15 12.82
CA TYR A 153 -16.93 -1.28 12.94
C TYR A 153 -17.18 0.09 12.31
N ARG A 154 -16.38 1.07 12.73
CA ARG A 154 -16.35 2.40 12.11
C ARG A 154 -14.91 2.86 11.89
N SER A 155 -14.71 3.67 10.86
CA SER A 155 -13.41 4.26 10.57
C SER A 155 -13.14 5.47 11.45
N LYS A 156 -11.91 5.57 11.95
CA LYS A 156 -11.36 6.75 12.63
C LYS A 156 -10.16 7.34 11.90
N ILE A 157 -9.99 6.99 10.61
CA ILE A 157 -8.85 7.42 9.81
C ILE A 157 -8.81 8.94 9.62
N LYS A 158 -9.95 9.61 9.63
CA LYS A 158 -10.07 11.06 9.40
C LYS A 158 -9.13 11.88 10.28
N LYS A 159 -8.96 11.50 11.55
CA LYS A 159 -8.08 12.22 12.49
C LYS A 159 -6.60 12.20 12.05
N TYR A 160 -6.17 11.18 11.31
CA TYR A 160 -4.81 11.08 10.79
C TYR A 160 -4.65 11.87 9.50
N LEU A 161 -5.68 11.86 8.64
CA LEU A 161 -5.66 12.53 7.35
C LEU A 161 -5.51 14.06 7.46
N LEU A 162 -5.99 14.66 8.54
CA LEU A 162 -5.83 16.10 8.80
C LEU A 162 -4.35 16.53 8.94
N ASN A 163 -3.46 15.59 9.22
CA ASN A 163 -2.02 15.82 9.38
C ASN A 163 -1.20 15.11 8.27
N THR A 164 -1.82 14.73 7.17
CA THR A 164 -1.22 13.90 6.12
C THR A 164 -1.26 14.63 4.78
N ASP A 165 -0.11 14.77 4.15
CA ASP A 165 -0.02 15.31 2.79
C ASP A 165 -0.23 14.21 1.75
N MET A 166 0.15 12.96 2.07
CA MET A 166 0.10 11.83 1.16
C MET A 166 -0.32 10.55 1.88
N LEU A 167 -1.33 9.88 1.34
CA LEU A 167 -1.81 8.59 1.84
C LEU A 167 -1.40 7.45 0.89
N LEU A 168 -0.66 6.48 1.42
CA LEU A 168 -0.34 5.22 0.76
C LEU A 168 -1.20 4.10 1.33
N THR A 169 -2.22 3.67 0.58
CA THR A 169 -3.11 2.59 1.00
C THR A 169 -2.54 1.24 0.57
N SER A 170 -2.09 0.46 1.55
CA SER A 170 -1.51 -0.88 1.33
C SER A 170 -2.23 -1.97 2.13
N HIS A 171 -3.48 -1.73 2.48
CA HIS A 171 -4.35 -2.70 3.13
C HIS A 171 -5.36 -3.29 2.13
N TYR A 172 -5.93 -4.43 2.48
CA TYR A 172 -7.04 -4.98 1.73
C TYR A 172 -8.28 -4.10 1.96
N TRP A 173 -8.91 -3.70 0.87
CA TRP A 173 -10.18 -2.97 0.92
C TRP A 173 -11.33 -3.88 0.52
N ASP A 174 -12.39 -3.87 1.32
CA ASP A 174 -13.64 -4.56 1.04
C ASP A 174 -14.76 -3.51 0.97
N PRO A 175 -15.67 -3.57 -0.02
CA PRO A 175 -16.81 -2.63 -0.13
C PRO A 175 -17.72 -2.57 1.10
N LYS A 176 -17.67 -3.59 1.96
CA LYS A 176 -18.44 -3.66 3.21
C LYS A 176 -17.71 -3.05 4.40
N SER A 177 -16.41 -2.72 4.24
CA SER A 177 -15.62 -2.09 5.30
C SER A 177 -15.99 -0.60 5.46
N PRO A 178 -15.89 -0.05 6.69
CA PRO A 178 -16.19 1.34 6.97
C PRO A 178 -15.21 2.32 6.33
#